data_3b7e0a331e1a3f8501a4a7bc46b80910
#
_entry.id   3b7e0a331e1a3f8501a4a7bc46b80910
#
_cell.length_a   1.000
_cell.length_b   1.000
_cell.length_c   1.000
_cell.angle_alpha   90.00
_cell.angle_beta   90.00
_cell.angle_gamma   90.00
#
_symmetry.space_group_name_H-M   'P 1'
#
loop_
_entity.id
_entity.type
_entity.pdbx_description
1 polymer ?
#
loop_
_entity_poly.entity_id
_entity_poly.type
_entity_poly.pdbx_seq_one_letter_code
_entity_poly.pdbx_strand_id
1 'polypeptide(L)'
;MGTAAIAHGSAEGVHPAQQGLMGIMEVFLDTMVICTMTALVILTGGAEIPYGAHAGAELTTAALGGRLGDWVKGALCGCLALFGLATILGWAFYGGRCAEYLFGRIDWRIFGLLEGCGVLAGCFLQTEMVWTAAEIVNGLMAMPNLAAILMLTPEVVRLTEEYRMCYNQSHRPKKRGKTHERKGNRRDPAAHPAGSQ
;
A
#
# COMPACT_ATOMS: atom_id res chain seq x y z
N MET A 1 5.89 -10.64 -5.46
CA MET A 1 5.89 -10.59 -3.98
C MET A 1 7.13 -9.86 -3.49
N GLY A 2 7.05 -9.06 -2.41
CA GLY A 2 8.21 -8.36 -1.82
C GLY A 2 8.47 -6.93 -2.32
N THR A 3 7.97 -6.52 -3.47
CA THR A 3 8.16 -5.17 -4.01
C THR A 3 7.48 -4.07 -3.18
N ALA A 4 6.32 -4.34 -2.61
CA ALA A 4 5.61 -3.42 -1.74
C ALA A 4 6.46 -2.99 -0.52
N ALA A 5 7.29 -3.88 0.01
CA ALA A 5 8.19 -3.57 1.12
C ALA A 5 9.21 -2.47 0.76
N ILE A 6 9.65 -2.37 -0.50
CA ILE A 6 10.59 -1.34 -0.96
C ILE A 6 9.91 0.03 -0.96
N ALA A 7 8.66 0.11 -1.44
CA ALA A 7 7.89 1.36 -1.43
C ALA A 7 7.58 1.82 0.00
N HIS A 8 7.03 0.93 0.82
CA HIS A 8 6.65 1.24 2.19
C HIS A 8 7.86 1.51 3.10
N GLY A 9 9.00 0.86 2.84
CA GLY A 9 10.26 1.11 3.56
C GLY A 9 10.88 2.48 3.31
N SER A 10 10.47 3.15 2.22
CA SER A 10 10.92 4.51 1.87
C SER A 10 10.03 5.62 2.47
N ALA A 11 8.95 5.27 3.16
CA ALA A 11 8.04 6.24 3.79
C ALA A 11 8.69 6.85 5.04
N GLU A 12 8.77 8.17 5.09
CA GLU A 12 9.34 8.91 6.21
C GLU A 12 8.28 9.33 7.22
N GLY A 13 8.64 9.33 8.51
CA GLY A 13 7.82 9.92 9.57
C GLY A 13 6.61 9.12 10.02
N VAL A 14 6.40 7.90 9.54
CA VAL A 14 5.27 7.03 9.91
C VAL A 14 5.76 5.83 10.71
N HIS A 15 5.00 5.44 11.73
CA HIS A 15 5.33 4.24 12.52
C HIS A 15 5.27 2.98 11.63
N PRO A 16 6.26 2.06 11.68
CA PRO A 16 6.31 0.88 10.80
C PRO A 16 5.03 0.04 10.78
N ALA A 17 4.39 -0.16 11.93
CA ALA A 17 3.13 -0.89 12.02
C ALA A 17 1.97 -0.17 11.32
N GLN A 18 1.92 1.15 11.37
CA GLN A 18 0.92 1.94 10.66
C GLN A 18 1.11 1.82 9.15
N GLN A 19 2.35 1.90 8.68
CA GLN A 19 2.67 1.74 7.28
C GLN A 19 2.33 0.33 6.78
N GLY A 20 2.58 -0.71 7.59
CA GLY A 20 2.17 -2.08 7.28
C GLY A 20 0.66 -2.24 7.16
N LEU A 21 -0.13 -1.60 8.03
CA LEU A 21 -1.59 -1.60 7.95
C LEU A 21 -2.10 -0.90 6.68
N MET A 22 -1.47 0.19 6.27
CA MET A 22 -1.77 0.86 5.00
C MET A 22 -1.54 -0.08 3.81
N GLY A 23 -0.41 -0.79 3.78
CA GLY A 23 -0.12 -1.78 2.74
C GLY A 23 -1.14 -2.92 2.68
N ILE A 24 -1.63 -3.40 3.82
CA ILE A 24 -2.69 -4.41 3.87
C ILE A 24 -3.99 -3.87 3.24
N MET A 25 -4.38 -2.64 3.59
CA MET A 25 -5.59 -2.01 3.03
C MET A 25 -5.47 -1.77 1.53
N GLU A 26 -4.30 -1.34 1.05
CA GLU A 26 -4.01 -1.15 -0.37
C GLU A 26 -4.18 -2.45 -1.16
N VAL A 27 -3.53 -3.53 -0.72
CA VAL A 27 -3.63 -4.85 -1.36
C VAL A 27 -5.06 -5.39 -1.31
N PHE A 28 -5.77 -5.19 -0.20
CA PHE A 28 -7.17 -5.61 -0.08
C PHE A 28 -8.07 -4.89 -1.09
N LEU A 29 -7.93 -3.58 -1.20
CA LEU A 29 -8.73 -2.78 -2.15
C LEU A 29 -8.41 -3.15 -3.60
N ASP A 30 -7.13 -3.30 -3.94
CA ASP A 30 -6.72 -3.67 -5.28
C ASP A 30 -7.19 -5.08 -5.65
N THR A 31 -6.90 -6.08 -4.82
CA THR A 31 -7.16 -7.48 -5.15
C THR A 31 -8.62 -7.86 -4.96
N MET A 32 -9.24 -7.50 -3.82
CA MET A 32 -10.61 -7.93 -3.53
C MET A 32 -11.65 -7.03 -4.19
N VAL A 33 -11.46 -5.72 -4.19
CA VAL A 33 -12.48 -4.82 -4.75
C VAL A 33 -12.30 -4.63 -6.25
N ILE A 34 -11.14 -4.15 -6.70
CA ILE A 34 -10.93 -3.79 -8.11
C ILE A 34 -10.95 -5.02 -9.01
N CYS A 35 -10.22 -6.09 -8.67
CA CYS A 35 -10.20 -7.30 -9.48
C CYS A 35 -11.59 -7.98 -9.54
N THR A 36 -12.34 -8.01 -8.42
CA THR A 36 -13.70 -8.56 -8.41
C THR A 36 -14.64 -7.72 -9.28
N MET A 37 -14.56 -6.39 -9.20
CA MET A 37 -15.36 -5.51 -10.05
C MET A 37 -15.04 -5.71 -11.54
N THR A 38 -13.76 -5.83 -11.89
CA THR A 38 -13.33 -6.09 -13.27
C THR A 38 -13.87 -7.44 -13.77
N ALA A 39 -13.77 -8.48 -12.95
CA ALA A 39 -14.31 -9.81 -13.29
C ALA A 39 -15.85 -9.74 -13.49
N LEU A 40 -16.57 -9.07 -12.62
CA LEU A 40 -18.02 -8.89 -12.76
C LEU A 40 -18.39 -8.12 -14.03
N VAL A 41 -17.65 -7.08 -14.37
CA VAL A 41 -17.85 -6.31 -15.60
C VAL A 41 -17.68 -7.20 -16.83
N ILE A 42 -16.66 -8.03 -16.86
CA ILE A 42 -16.42 -8.97 -17.96
C ILE A 42 -17.56 -10.00 -18.06
N LEU A 43 -17.91 -10.63 -16.94
CA LEU A 43 -18.94 -11.68 -16.91
C LEU A 43 -20.33 -11.16 -17.25
N THR A 44 -20.68 -9.95 -16.82
CA THR A 44 -21.98 -9.33 -17.07
C THR A 44 -22.04 -8.49 -18.34
N GLY A 45 -20.87 -8.18 -18.93
CA GLY A 45 -20.75 -7.32 -20.11
C GLY A 45 -21.28 -7.93 -21.40
N GLY A 46 -21.45 -9.27 -21.45
CA GLY A 46 -21.92 -9.98 -22.64
C GLY A 46 -20.87 -10.12 -23.73
N ALA A 47 -19.61 -9.87 -23.44
CA ALA A 47 -18.52 -10.15 -24.36
C ALA A 47 -18.26 -11.67 -24.47
N GLU A 48 -17.92 -12.11 -25.67
CA GLU A 48 -17.49 -13.52 -25.85
C GLU A 48 -16.16 -13.74 -25.15
N ILE A 49 -16.14 -14.70 -24.21
CA ILE A 49 -14.93 -15.03 -23.45
C ILE A 49 -14.20 -16.15 -24.19
N PRO A 50 -13.00 -15.90 -24.72
CA PRO A 50 -12.22 -16.92 -25.44
C PRO A 50 -11.60 -17.90 -24.42
N TYR A 51 -12.30 -18.97 -24.11
CA TYR A 51 -11.78 -20.00 -23.21
C TYR A 51 -10.52 -20.67 -23.79
N GLY A 52 -9.45 -20.73 -23.00
CA GLY A 52 -8.18 -21.32 -23.38
C GLY A 52 -7.25 -20.40 -24.17
N ALA A 53 -7.63 -19.14 -24.43
CA ALA A 53 -6.76 -18.13 -24.97
C ALA A 53 -6.38 -17.07 -23.91
N HIS A 54 -5.20 -16.49 -24.06
CA HIS A 54 -4.79 -15.38 -23.20
C HIS A 54 -5.55 -14.11 -23.59
N ALA A 55 -6.56 -13.77 -22.80
CA ALA A 55 -7.32 -12.54 -22.97
C ALA A 55 -6.72 -11.43 -22.11
N GLY A 56 -6.32 -10.34 -22.75
CA GLY A 56 -5.78 -9.15 -22.09
C GLY A 56 -6.85 -8.08 -21.82
N ALA A 57 -6.43 -6.83 -21.81
CA ALA A 57 -7.28 -5.65 -21.66
C ALA A 57 -8.38 -5.53 -22.73
N GLU A 58 -8.22 -6.23 -23.85
CA GLU A 58 -9.17 -6.30 -24.95
C GLU A 58 -10.54 -6.83 -24.51
N LEU A 59 -10.57 -7.84 -23.64
CA LEU A 59 -11.80 -8.42 -23.11
C LEU A 59 -12.57 -7.41 -22.26
N THR A 60 -11.89 -6.69 -21.38
CA THR A 60 -12.49 -5.61 -20.58
C THR A 60 -13.01 -4.49 -21.46
N THR A 61 -12.25 -4.12 -22.49
CA THR A 61 -12.62 -3.08 -23.48
C THR A 61 -13.85 -3.50 -24.27
N ALA A 62 -13.93 -4.75 -24.69
CA ALA A 62 -15.09 -5.27 -25.41
C ALA A 62 -16.36 -5.32 -24.51
N ALA A 63 -16.21 -5.78 -23.27
CA ALA A 63 -17.29 -5.84 -22.31
C ALA A 63 -17.88 -4.45 -21.97
N LEU A 64 -17.03 -3.47 -21.72
CA LEU A 64 -17.45 -2.11 -21.43
C LEU A 64 -17.97 -1.39 -22.69
N GLY A 65 -17.31 -1.54 -23.83
CA GLY A 65 -17.71 -0.92 -25.09
C GLY A 65 -19.07 -1.37 -25.57
N GLY A 66 -19.42 -2.65 -25.38
CA GLY A 66 -20.74 -3.19 -25.72
C GLY A 66 -21.90 -2.61 -24.89
N ARG A 67 -21.62 -2.13 -23.68
CA ARG A 67 -22.65 -1.58 -22.77
C ARG A 67 -22.69 -0.06 -22.77
N LEU A 68 -21.56 0.60 -22.80
CA LEU A 68 -21.44 2.05 -22.61
C LEU A 68 -21.14 2.83 -23.90
N GLY A 69 -20.91 2.11 -25.01
CA GLY A 69 -20.62 2.73 -26.30
C GLY A 69 -19.14 2.95 -26.58
N ASP A 70 -18.83 3.36 -27.81
CA ASP A 70 -17.43 3.40 -28.32
C ASP A 70 -16.53 4.43 -27.65
N TRP A 71 -17.08 5.50 -27.06
CA TRP A 71 -16.28 6.50 -26.34
C TRP A 71 -15.49 5.91 -25.18
N VAL A 72 -16.03 4.85 -24.55
CA VAL A 72 -15.37 4.15 -23.40
C VAL A 72 -14.07 3.48 -23.84
N LYS A 73 -13.98 3.01 -25.08
CA LYS A 73 -12.77 2.41 -25.62
C LYS A 73 -11.60 3.42 -25.60
N GLY A 74 -11.86 4.66 -26.01
CA GLY A 74 -10.88 5.72 -25.97
C GLY A 74 -10.47 6.13 -24.55
N ALA A 75 -11.46 6.25 -23.65
CA ALA A 75 -11.21 6.55 -22.24
C ALA A 75 -10.38 5.45 -21.57
N LEU A 76 -10.75 4.19 -21.79
CA LEU A 76 -10.02 3.04 -21.23
C LEU A 76 -8.60 2.95 -21.77
N CYS A 77 -8.39 3.19 -23.06
CA CYS A 77 -7.06 3.25 -23.67
C CYS A 77 -6.19 4.34 -23.01
N GLY A 78 -6.76 5.52 -22.76
CA GLY A 78 -6.06 6.58 -22.03
C GLY A 78 -5.71 6.18 -20.60
N CYS A 79 -6.64 5.56 -19.86
CA CYS A 79 -6.40 5.05 -18.51
C CYS A 79 -5.30 3.97 -18.49
N LEU A 80 -5.32 3.04 -19.45
CA LEU A 80 -4.29 1.99 -19.56
C LEU A 80 -2.91 2.58 -19.88
N ALA A 81 -2.85 3.61 -20.74
CA ALA A 81 -1.59 4.30 -21.04
C ALA A 81 -1.02 4.99 -19.80
N LEU A 82 -1.85 5.68 -19.02
CA LEU A 82 -1.44 6.32 -17.77
C LEU A 82 -1.03 5.29 -16.72
N PHE A 83 -1.77 4.19 -16.60
CA PHE A 83 -1.43 3.10 -15.70
C PHE A 83 -0.10 2.42 -16.08
N GLY A 84 0.12 2.18 -17.37
CA GLY A 84 1.39 1.66 -17.89
C GLY A 84 2.56 2.58 -17.57
N LEU A 85 2.38 3.88 -17.77
CA LEU A 85 3.41 4.88 -17.42
C LEU A 85 3.71 4.87 -15.92
N ALA A 86 2.67 4.87 -15.07
CA ALA A 86 2.83 4.81 -13.63
C ALA A 86 3.54 3.53 -13.18
N THR A 87 3.24 2.41 -13.83
CA THR A 87 3.88 1.11 -13.57
C THR A 87 5.36 1.15 -13.91
N ILE A 88 5.73 1.67 -15.09
CA ILE A 88 7.14 1.81 -15.50
C ILE A 88 7.90 2.67 -14.48
N LEU A 89 7.35 3.82 -14.08
CA LEU A 89 7.99 4.68 -13.09
C LEU A 89 8.14 4.00 -11.71
N GLY A 90 7.14 3.22 -11.30
CA GLY A 90 7.20 2.44 -10.05
C GLY A 90 8.28 1.37 -10.10
N TRP A 91 8.38 0.63 -11.18
CA TRP A 91 9.41 -0.40 -11.36
C TRP A 91 10.81 0.21 -11.50
N ALA A 92 10.94 1.39 -12.13
CA ALA A 92 12.18 2.17 -12.15
C ALA A 92 12.67 2.48 -10.73
N PHE A 93 11.76 2.92 -9.88
CA PHE A 93 12.09 3.20 -8.49
C PHE A 93 12.54 1.93 -7.74
N TYR A 94 11.81 0.81 -7.86
CA TYR A 94 12.17 -0.44 -7.20
C TYR A 94 13.51 -0.99 -7.70
N GLY A 95 13.71 -1.02 -9.01
CA GLY A 95 14.94 -1.46 -9.62
C GLY A 95 16.13 -0.60 -9.23
N GLY A 96 15.96 0.72 -9.23
CA GLY A 96 16.97 1.67 -8.79
C GLY A 96 17.40 1.44 -7.33
N ARG A 97 16.44 1.22 -6.42
CA ARG A 97 16.75 0.90 -5.02
C ARG A 97 17.48 -0.43 -4.85
N CYS A 98 17.07 -1.47 -5.58
CA CYS A 98 17.78 -2.75 -5.59
C CYS A 98 19.19 -2.62 -6.15
N ALA A 99 19.36 -1.86 -7.22
CA ALA A 99 20.66 -1.63 -7.83
C ALA A 99 21.60 -0.83 -6.90
N GLU A 100 21.07 0.18 -6.22
CA GLU A 100 21.82 0.96 -5.22
C GLU A 100 22.29 0.07 -4.05
N TYR A 101 21.46 -0.86 -3.63
CA TYR A 101 21.82 -1.83 -2.57
C TYR A 101 22.94 -2.79 -3.01
N LEU A 102 22.89 -3.28 -4.25
CA LEU A 102 23.82 -4.28 -4.74
C LEU A 102 25.17 -3.69 -5.17
N PHE A 103 25.15 -2.55 -5.83
CA PHE A 103 26.31 -1.96 -6.49
C PHE A 103 26.81 -0.68 -5.81
N GLY A 104 26.12 -0.21 -4.76
CA GLY A 104 26.40 1.07 -4.12
C GLY A 104 25.80 2.24 -4.91
N ARG A 105 26.48 3.40 -4.90
CA ARG A 105 25.96 4.61 -5.58
C ARG A 105 25.99 4.42 -7.09
N ILE A 106 24.82 4.24 -7.68
CA ILE A 106 24.63 4.19 -9.13
C ILE A 106 24.15 5.55 -9.59
N ASP A 107 24.66 6.00 -10.74
CA ASP A 107 24.09 7.16 -11.41
C ASP A 107 22.71 6.79 -11.97
N TRP A 108 21.69 7.45 -11.45
CA TRP A 108 20.29 7.27 -11.85
C TRP A 108 20.07 7.45 -13.36
N ARG A 109 20.93 8.20 -14.03
CA ARG A 109 20.86 8.39 -15.50
C ARG A 109 21.21 7.10 -16.23
N ILE A 110 22.24 6.38 -15.76
CA ILE A 110 22.66 5.10 -16.38
C ILE A 110 21.56 4.06 -16.15
N PHE A 111 21.02 3.99 -14.93
CA PHE A 111 19.94 3.08 -14.61
C PHE A 111 18.68 3.38 -15.45
N GLY A 112 18.24 4.63 -15.53
CA GLY A 112 17.09 5.04 -16.34
C GLY A 112 17.28 4.79 -17.84
N LEU A 113 18.50 4.94 -18.35
CA LEU A 113 18.81 4.58 -19.74
C LEU A 113 18.68 3.08 -19.99
N LEU A 114 19.21 2.26 -19.07
CA LEU A 114 19.13 0.80 -19.16
C LEU A 114 17.67 0.33 -19.12
N GLU A 115 16.87 0.90 -18.22
CA GLU A 115 15.45 0.59 -18.12
C GLU A 115 14.68 1.03 -19.37
N GLY A 116 14.92 2.23 -19.87
CA GLY A 116 14.33 2.71 -21.12
C GLY A 116 14.66 1.80 -22.30
N CYS A 117 15.90 1.32 -22.41
CA CYS A 117 16.26 0.30 -23.39
C CYS A 117 15.50 -1.02 -23.18
N GLY A 118 15.31 -1.43 -21.92
CA GLY A 118 14.52 -2.63 -21.58
C GLY A 118 13.04 -2.51 -21.99
N VAL A 119 12.42 -1.36 -21.74
CA VAL A 119 11.04 -1.07 -22.18
C VAL A 119 10.93 -1.11 -23.70
N LEU A 120 11.86 -0.48 -24.42
CA LEU A 120 11.89 -0.53 -25.89
C LEU A 120 12.09 -1.95 -26.40
N ALA A 121 13.01 -2.72 -25.83
CA ALA A 121 13.22 -4.12 -26.21
C ALA A 121 11.95 -4.96 -25.97
N GLY A 122 11.23 -4.71 -24.87
CA GLY A 122 9.97 -5.36 -24.55
C GLY A 122 8.89 -5.17 -25.62
N CYS A 123 8.89 -4.05 -26.34
CA CYS A 123 7.96 -3.80 -27.44
C CYS A 123 8.16 -4.73 -28.66
N PHE A 124 9.34 -5.33 -28.78
CA PHE A 124 9.67 -6.25 -29.88
C PHE A 124 9.56 -7.72 -29.50
N LEU A 125 9.39 -8.02 -28.21
CA LEU A 125 9.29 -9.39 -27.72
C LEU A 125 7.84 -9.90 -27.80
N GLN A 126 7.70 -11.20 -27.95
CA GLN A 126 6.39 -11.85 -27.90
C GLN A 126 5.86 -11.83 -26.45
N THR A 127 4.64 -11.32 -26.29
CA THR A 127 3.99 -11.15 -24.97
C THR A 127 3.95 -12.44 -24.17
N GLU A 128 3.64 -13.57 -24.79
CA GLU A 128 3.55 -14.87 -24.12
C GLU A 128 4.89 -15.30 -23.52
N MET A 129 5.99 -15.12 -24.25
CA MET A 129 7.34 -15.44 -23.79
C MET A 129 7.75 -14.59 -22.59
N VAL A 130 7.42 -13.28 -22.64
CA VAL A 130 7.70 -12.34 -21.54
C VAL A 130 6.90 -12.72 -20.30
N TRP A 131 5.61 -13.07 -20.45
CA TRP A 131 4.78 -13.51 -19.34
C TRP A 131 5.32 -14.77 -18.68
N THR A 132 5.66 -15.79 -19.45
CA THR A 132 6.22 -17.04 -18.92
C THR A 132 7.53 -16.80 -18.15
N ALA A 133 8.41 -15.96 -18.71
CA ALA A 133 9.64 -15.60 -18.03
C ALA A 133 9.38 -14.83 -16.71
N ALA A 134 8.44 -13.90 -16.72
CA ALA A 134 8.04 -13.14 -15.54
C ALA A 134 7.46 -14.03 -14.43
N GLU A 135 6.63 -15.01 -14.78
CA GLU A 135 6.06 -15.97 -13.84
C GLU A 135 7.14 -16.84 -13.16
N ILE A 136 8.13 -17.31 -13.94
CA ILE A 136 9.26 -18.08 -13.39
C ILE A 136 10.06 -17.22 -12.40
N VAL A 137 10.39 -15.98 -12.76
CA VAL A 137 11.14 -15.07 -11.89
C VAL A 137 10.34 -14.74 -10.63
N ASN A 138 9.04 -14.47 -10.74
CA ASN A 138 8.17 -14.25 -9.60
C ASN A 138 8.11 -15.47 -8.66
N GLY A 139 8.05 -16.67 -9.22
CA GLY A 139 8.13 -17.90 -8.43
C GLY A 139 9.43 -18.03 -7.65
N LEU A 140 10.56 -17.73 -8.29
CA LEU A 140 11.87 -17.75 -7.65
C LEU A 140 11.99 -16.68 -6.55
N MET A 141 11.42 -15.50 -6.74
CA MET A 141 11.40 -14.44 -5.74
C MET A 141 10.52 -14.78 -4.52
N ALA A 142 9.50 -15.60 -4.69
CA ALA A 142 8.59 -15.95 -3.60
C ALA A 142 9.29 -16.75 -2.50
N MET A 143 10.24 -17.62 -2.83
CA MET A 143 10.94 -18.47 -1.87
C MET A 143 11.76 -17.67 -0.84
N PRO A 144 12.73 -16.81 -1.23
CA PRO A 144 13.49 -16.03 -0.26
C PRO A 144 12.61 -15.03 0.50
N ASN A 145 11.57 -14.48 -0.15
CA ASN A 145 10.65 -13.57 0.52
C ASN A 145 9.84 -14.28 1.62
N LEU A 146 9.36 -15.50 1.38
CA LEU A 146 8.66 -16.29 2.39
C LEU A 146 9.58 -16.62 3.57
N ALA A 147 10.82 -17.01 3.30
CA ALA A 147 11.82 -17.26 4.35
C ALA A 147 12.08 -15.99 5.18
N ALA A 148 12.24 -14.83 4.54
CA ALA A 148 12.43 -13.55 5.23
C ALA A 148 11.23 -13.19 6.11
N ILE A 149 10.00 -13.36 5.64
CA ILE A 149 8.78 -13.09 6.41
C ILE A 149 8.72 -13.98 7.65
N LEU A 150 9.02 -15.27 7.52
CA LEU A 150 9.02 -16.20 8.65
C LEU A 150 10.07 -15.82 9.69
N MET A 151 11.26 -15.42 9.27
CA MET A 151 12.33 -14.97 10.17
C MET A 151 12.01 -13.65 10.88
N LEU A 152 11.32 -12.73 10.21
CA LEU A 152 10.97 -11.41 10.74
C LEU A 152 9.65 -11.41 11.54
N THR A 153 8.89 -12.51 11.55
CA THR A 153 7.61 -12.60 12.26
C THR A 153 7.69 -12.13 13.73
N PRO A 154 8.69 -12.52 14.55
CA PRO A 154 8.76 -12.05 15.94
C PRO A 154 8.90 -10.53 16.05
N GLU A 155 9.66 -9.92 15.14
CA GLU A 155 9.86 -8.48 15.10
C GLU A 155 8.58 -7.74 14.70
N VAL A 156 7.84 -8.26 13.73
CA VAL A 156 6.54 -7.71 13.31
C VAL A 156 5.54 -7.73 14.45
N VAL A 157 5.47 -8.84 15.21
CA VAL A 157 4.60 -8.95 16.37
C VAL A 157 4.97 -7.91 17.42
N ARG A 158 6.26 -7.78 17.76
CA ARG A 158 6.75 -6.79 18.71
C ARG A 158 6.36 -5.36 18.32
N LEU A 159 6.64 -4.96 17.10
CA LEU A 159 6.32 -3.60 16.59
C LEU A 159 4.82 -3.34 16.57
N THR A 160 4.01 -4.35 16.29
CA THR A 160 2.55 -4.25 16.31
C THR A 160 2.01 -4.05 17.72
N GLU A 161 2.57 -4.75 18.71
CA GLU A 161 2.21 -4.58 20.12
C GLU A 161 2.63 -3.21 20.64
N GLU A 162 3.82 -2.74 20.32
CA GLU A 162 4.29 -1.38 20.66
C GLU A 162 3.34 -0.32 20.09
N TYR A 163 2.98 -0.42 18.82
CA TYR A 163 2.02 0.49 18.19
C TYR A 163 0.66 0.47 18.88
N ARG A 164 0.14 -0.72 19.20
CA ARG A 164 -1.14 -0.88 19.89
C ARG A 164 -1.12 -0.24 21.28
N MET A 165 -0.01 -0.36 22.01
CA MET A 165 0.14 0.28 23.30
C MET A 165 0.17 1.81 23.18
N CYS A 166 0.94 2.35 22.26
CA CYS A 166 0.99 3.78 22.00
C CYS A 166 -0.37 4.35 21.57
N TYR A 167 -1.06 3.65 20.68
CA TYR A 167 -2.40 4.03 20.22
C TYR A 167 -3.40 4.07 21.37
N ASN A 168 -3.43 3.04 22.20
CA ASN A 168 -4.32 2.96 23.35
C ASN A 168 -4.02 4.02 24.41
N GLN A 169 -2.76 4.40 24.60
CA GLN A 169 -2.39 5.50 25.53
C GLN A 169 -2.85 6.86 25.00
N SER A 170 -2.70 7.10 23.70
CA SER A 170 -3.10 8.34 23.06
C SER A 170 -4.63 8.54 23.05
N HIS A 171 -5.39 7.44 22.96
CA HIS A 171 -6.86 7.46 22.90
C HIS A 171 -7.53 7.15 24.25
N ARG A 172 -6.76 7.01 25.33
CA ARG A 172 -7.37 6.90 26.67
C ARG A 172 -8.13 8.21 26.97
N PRO A 173 -9.46 8.14 27.25
CA PRO A 173 -10.19 9.32 27.65
C PRO A 173 -9.49 9.87 28.92
N LYS A 174 -9.00 11.12 28.85
CA LYS A 174 -8.53 11.84 30.02
C LYS A 174 -9.60 11.67 31.08
N LYS A 175 -9.36 10.86 32.11
CA LYS A 175 -10.22 10.80 33.29
C LYS A 175 -10.33 12.21 33.78
N ARG A 176 -11.47 12.85 33.55
CA ARG A 176 -11.85 14.14 34.03
C ARG A 176 -11.64 14.06 35.55
N GLY A 177 -10.58 14.68 36.05
CA GLY A 177 -10.28 14.71 37.46
C GLY A 177 -11.54 15.17 38.18
N LYS A 178 -12.13 14.28 38.97
CA LYS A 178 -13.11 14.70 39.99
C LYS A 178 -12.32 15.60 40.92
N THR A 179 -12.43 16.89 40.66
CA THR A 179 -12.09 17.90 41.64
C THR A 179 -12.96 17.62 42.84
N HIS A 180 -12.38 16.99 43.84
CA HIS A 180 -12.96 16.96 45.16
C HIS A 180 -13.02 18.43 45.61
N GLU A 181 -14.16 19.02 45.39
CA GLU A 181 -14.57 20.26 46.03
C GLU A 181 -14.65 19.94 47.52
N ARG A 182 -13.52 20.14 48.19
CA ARG A 182 -13.40 20.10 49.62
C ARG A 182 -14.16 21.33 50.11
N LYS A 183 -15.47 21.18 50.35
CA LYS A 183 -16.27 22.14 51.08
C LYS A 183 -15.54 22.40 52.40
N GLY A 184 -14.81 23.48 52.44
CA GLY A 184 -14.27 24.03 53.69
C GLY A 184 -15.43 24.45 54.58
N ASN A 185 -15.60 23.66 55.61
CA ASN A 185 -16.47 23.98 56.74
C ASN A 185 -15.79 25.13 57.48
N ARG A 186 -16.15 26.39 57.12
CA ARG A 186 -15.92 27.56 57.96
C ARG A 186 -16.83 27.43 59.14
N ARG A 187 -16.30 27.00 60.25
CA ARG A 187 -16.81 27.32 61.61
C ARG A 187 -16.09 28.56 62.05
N ASP A 188 -16.78 29.69 62.01
CA ASP A 188 -16.44 30.83 62.81
C ASP A 188 -16.58 30.47 64.31
N PRO A 189 -15.63 30.85 65.13
CA PRO A 189 -15.91 31.09 66.52
C PRO A 189 -15.90 32.60 66.72
N ALA A 190 -17.10 33.08 67.08
CA ALA A 190 -17.35 34.41 67.52
C ALA A 190 -16.67 34.72 68.89
N ALA A 191 -16.37 35.99 69.00
CA ALA A 191 -16.54 36.89 70.14
C ALA A 191 -15.70 36.66 71.39
N HIS A 192 -14.94 37.71 71.64
CA HIS A 192 -14.97 38.54 72.85
C HIS A 192 -14.00 38.19 73.96
N PRO A 193 -13.76 39.18 74.88
CA PRO A 193 -13.43 40.63 74.70
C PRO A 193 -12.22 41.04 75.53
N ALA A 194 -11.87 42.30 75.33
CA ALA A 194 -11.32 43.32 76.23
C ALA A 194 -10.56 42.97 77.54
N GLY A 195 -9.48 43.65 77.72
CA GLY A 195 -8.96 43.89 79.06
C GLY A 195 -7.51 44.37 79.12
N SER A 196 -7.37 45.74 79.18
CA SER A 196 -6.46 46.47 79.98
C SER A 196 -5.01 46.02 80.23
N GLN A 197 -4.12 46.65 79.86
CA GLN A 197 -3.20 47.61 80.49
C GLN A 197 -2.07 47.95 79.53
#